data_b92ba5c3ac771dc1e104a8d280acb201
#
_entry.id   b92ba5c3ac771dc1e104a8d280acb201
#
_cell.length_a   1.000
_cell.length_b   1.000
_cell.length_c   1.000
_cell.angle_alpha   90.00
_cell.angle_beta   90.00
_cell.angle_gamma   90.00
#
_symmetry.space_group_name_H-M   'P 1'
#
loop_
_entity.id
_entity.type
_entity.pdbx_description
1 polymer ?
#
loop_
_entity_poly.entity_id
_entity_poly.type
_entity_poly.pdbx_seq_one_letter_code
_entity_poly.pdbx_strand_id
1 'polypeptide(L)'
;MKLKDFLYDKISYIVIYFIFIILTVLMLNAFKVDESCIIALTGIFSVMYFGCMAAEFIKKKKFYDNIKSVMAELDNKLLIAELVPGCDFTEGRILKELLYETGYCYGNRINELSCSVEDFKEYVEMWIHEVKIPLSSLMLMNYNRNDDVVTRSAGLSELDNYLEQILYYIRADVSDKDYLLKKVSLEEIINQVIVKNKEFLIGRRIKI
;
A
#
# COMPACT_ATOMS: atom_id res chain seq x y z
N MET A 1 5.50 6.84 -25.34
CA MET A 1 4.35 7.68 -25.76
C MET A 1 4.20 7.60 -27.28
N LYS A 2 3.00 7.33 -27.81
CA LYS A 2 2.79 7.27 -29.27
C LYS A 2 2.50 8.67 -29.82
N LEU A 3 2.94 8.91 -31.05
CA LEU A 3 2.69 10.20 -31.71
C LEU A 3 1.19 10.52 -31.87
N LYS A 4 0.38 9.48 -32.11
CA LYS A 4 -1.08 9.63 -32.25
C LYS A 4 -1.73 10.20 -31.00
N ASP A 5 -1.33 9.72 -29.81
CA ASP A 5 -1.89 10.15 -28.53
C ASP A 5 -1.58 11.64 -28.29
N PHE A 6 -0.32 12.05 -28.58
CA PHE A 6 0.09 13.45 -28.46
C PHE A 6 -0.66 14.39 -29.42
N LEU A 7 -0.85 13.96 -30.68
CA LEU A 7 -1.60 14.75 -31.64
C LEU A 7 -3.08 14.89 -31.27
N TYR A 8 -3.65 13.84 -30.68
CA TYR A 8 -5.03 13.87 -30.19
C TYR A 8 -5.19 14.89 -29.06
N ASP A 9 -4.27 14.89 -28.10
CA ASP A 9 -4.29 15.86 -26.98
C ASP A 9 -4.10 17.31 -27.46
N LYS A 10 -3.42 17.50 -28.59
CA LYS A 10 -3.12 18.83 -29.14
C LYS A 10 -4.07 19.25 -30.29
N ILE A 11 -5.14 18.48 -30.56
CA ILE A 11 -6.06 18.75 -31.67
C ILE A 11 -6.67 20.17 -31.59
N SER A 12 -7.00 20.62 -30.38
CA SER A 12 -7.54 21.98 -30.18
C SER A 12 -6.52 23.06 -30.57
N TYR A 13 -5.26 22.89 -30.25
CA TYR A 13 -4.20 23.84 -30.63
C TYR A 13 -3.95 23.84 -32.12
N ILE A 14 -4.04 22.67 -32.76
CA ILE A 14 -3.89 22.54 -34.23
C ILE A 14 -5.05 23.25 -34.93
N VAL A 15 -6.28 23.08 -34.47
CA VAL A 15 -7.45 23.77 -35.02
C VAL A 15 -7.33 25.27 -34.87
N ILE A 16 -6.94 25.77 -33.70
CA ILE A 16 -6.75 27.21 -33.45
C ILE A 16 -5.66 27.74 -34.38
N TYR A 17 -4.57 27.03 -34.57
CA TYR A 17 -3.50 27.42 -35.50
C TYR A 17 -3.99 27.56 -36.95
N PHE A 18 -4.78 26.62 -37.46
CA PHE A 18 -5.35 26.71 -38.80
C PHE A 18 -6.31 27.91 -38.94
N ILE A 19 -7.17 28.15 -37.97
CA ILE A 19 -8.05 29.30 -37.93
C ILE A 19 -7.22 30.61 -37.96
N PHE A 20 -6.16 30.69 -37.15
CA PHE A 20 -5.28 31.83 -37.08
C PHE A 20 -4.60 32.12 -38.44
N ILE A 21 -4.07 31.08 -39.10
CA ILE A 21 -3.45 31.22 -40.45
C ILE A 21 -4.47 31.71 -41.47
N ILE A 22 -5.66 31.16 -41.51
CA ILE A 22 -6.73 31.58 -42.43
C ILE A 22 -7.06 33.06 -42.22
N LEU A 23 -7.23 33.47 -40.97
CA LEU A 23 -7.58 34.84 -40.61
C LEU A 23 -6.46 35.81 -40.96
N THR A 24 -5.19 35.44 -40.73
CA THR A 24 -4.02 36.21 -41.09
C THR A 24 -3.91 36.40 -42.61
N VAL A 25 -4.12 35.34 -43.39
CA VAL A 25 -4.09 35.42 -44.87
C VAL A 25 -5.24 36.30 -45.37
N LEU A 26 -6.44 36.17 -44.84
CA LEU A 26 -7.56 37.04 -45.25
C LEU A 26 -7.28 38.52 -44.94
N MET A 27 -6.74 38.81 -43.76
CA MET A 27 -6.37 40.16 -43.35
C MET A 27 -5.31 40.78 -44.27
N LEU A 28 -4.22 40.04 -44.55
CA LEU A 28 -3.14 40.52 -45.39
C LEU A 28 -3.60 40.76 -46.85
N ASN A 29 -4.48 39.89 -47.37
CA ASN A 29 -5.09 40.11 -48.70
C ASN A 29 -5.99 41.37 -48.74
N ALA A 30 -6.74 41.65 -47.66
CA ALA A 30 -7.56 42.86 -47.58
C ALA A 30 -6.70 44.12 -47.62
N PHE A 31 -5.49 44.08 -47.08
CA PHE A 31 -4.51 45.20 -47.16
C PHE A 31 -3.70 45.23 -48.44
N LYS A 32 -3.95 44.35 -49.44
CA LYS A 32 -3.25 44.26 -50.73
C LYS A 32 -1.72 44.11 -50.58
N VAL A 33 -1.31 43.30 -49.57
CA VAL A 33 0.11 42.96 -49.39
C VAL A 33 0.55 41.99 -50.48
N ASP A 34 1.79 42.11 -50.94
CA ASP A 34 2.36 41.23 -51.95
C ASP A 34 2.29 39.76 -51.56
N GLU A 35 1.89 38.89 -52.47
CA GLU A 35 1.74 37.45 -52.26
C GLU A 35 3.03 36.81 -51.71
N SER A 36 4.20 37.26 -52.19
CA SER A 36 5.51 36.79 -51.71
C SER A 36 5.72 37.03 -50.22
N CYS A 37 5.24 38.17 -49.69
CA CYS A 37 5.32 38.51 -48.27
C CYS A 37 4.35 37.65 -47.44
N ILE A 38 3.15 37.38 -47.96
CA ILE A 38 2.16 36.52 -47.29
C ILE A 38 2.71 35.11 -47.15
N ILE A 39 3.29 34.52 -48.19
CA ILE A 39 3.88 33.19 -48.19
C ILE A 39 5.06 33.11 -47.21
N ALA A 40 5.94 34.11 -47.22
CA ALA A 40 7.10 34.14 -46.32
C ALA A 40 6.66 34.19 -44.86
N LEU A 41 5.71 35.08 -44.55
CA LEU A 41 5.22 35.26 -43.18
C LEU A 41 4.47 34.03 -42.64
N THR A 42 3.58 33.44 -43.42
CA THR A 42 2.88 32.21 -43.05
C THR A 42 3.82 31.03 -42.95
N GLY A 43 4.85 30.95 -43.79
CA GLY A 43 5.92 29.96 -43.72
C GLY A 43 6.71 30.03 -42.42
N ILE A 44 7.14 31.22 -42.01
CA ILE A 44 7.87 31.44 -40.75
C ILE A 44 7.01 31.02 -39.55
N PHE A 45 5.75 31.45 -39.51
CA PHE A 45 4.84 31.04 -38.41
C PHE A 45 4.63 29.54 -38.37
N SER A 46 4.49 28.88 -39.51
CA SER A 46 4.34 27.43 -39.62
C SER A 46 5.57 26.68 -39.07
N VAL A 47 6.76 27.06 -39.48
CA VAL A 47 8.02 26.47 -39.02
C VAL A 47 8.16 26.63 -37.50
N MET A 48 7.87 27.82 -36.97
CA MET A 48 7.96 28.14 -35.57
C MET A 48 6.96 27.30 -34.75
N TYR A 49 5.71 27.19 -35.20
CA TYR A 49 4.66 26.39 -34.53
C TYR A 49 4.99 24.90 -34.50
N PHE A 50 5.34 24.31 -35.65
CA PHE A 50 5.69 22.89 -35.70
C PHE A 50 7.00 22.58 -34.96
N GLY A 51 7.96 23.53 -34.97
CA GLY A 51 9.18 23.41 -34.18
C GLY A 51 8.93 23.35 -32.68
N CYS A 52 8.07 24.21 -32.14
CA CYS A 52 7.65 24.18 -30.74
C CYS A 52 6.93 22.89 -30.40
N MET A 53 6.00 22.44 -31.24
CA MET A 53 5.30 21.16 -31.03
C MET A 53 6.22 19.95 -31.02
N ALA A 54 7.19 19.90 -31.93
CA ALA A 54 8.20 18.85 -32.01
C ALA A 54 9.07 18.82 -30.75
N ALA A 55 9.53 19.98 -30.28
CA ALA A 55 10.32 20.10 -29.06
C ALA A 55 9.56 19.61 -27.84
N GLU A 56 8.29 20.00 -27.70
CA GLU A 56 7.42 19.51 -26.59
C GLU A 56 7.21 18.01 -26.67
N PHE A 57 6.94 17.47 -27.86
CA PHE A 57 6.79 16.04 -28.08
C PHE A 57 8.03 15.25 -27.66
N ILE A 58 9.23 15.70 -28.09
CA ILE A 58 10.49 15.02 -27.76
C ILE A 58 10.73 15.02 -26.25
N LYS A 59 10.50 16.15 -25.57
CA LYS A 59 10.65 16.27 -24.12
C LYS A 59 9.69 15.31 -23.38
N LYS A 60 8.41 15.35 -23.71
CA LYS A 60 7.39 14.48 -23.08
C LYS A 60 7.63 13.00 -23.39
N LYS A 61 7.96 12.68 -24.63
CA LYS A 61 8.26 11.30 -25.04
C LYS A 61 9.46 10.74 -24.26
N LYS A 62 10.55 11.47 -24.17
CA LYS A 62 11.75 11.04 -23.43
C LYS A 62 11.44 10.75 -21.95
N PHE A 63 10.65 11.61 -21.31
CA PHE A 63 10.25 11.45 -19.91
C PHE A 63 9.39 10.21 -19.70
N TYR A 64 8.31 10.04 -20.47
CA TYR A 64 7.40 8.90 -20.30
C TYR A 64 8.02 7.56 -20.73
N ASP A 65 8.89 7.55 -21.74
CA ASP A 65 9.56 6.34 -22.17
C ASP A 65 10.62 5.91 -21.13
N ASN A 66 11.30 6.88 -20.47
CA ASN A 66 12.22 6.59 -19.37
C ASN A 66 11.47 6.02 -18.15
N ILE A 67 10.32 6.59 -17.75
CA ILE A 67 9.51 6.01 -16.67
C ILE A 67 9.13 4.56 -16.99
N LYS A 68 8.73 4.27 -18.24
CA LYS A 68 8.37 2.92 -18.65
C LYS A 68 9.54 1.94 -18.61
N SER A 69 10.75 2.36 -19.03
CA SER A 69 11.93 1.51 -18.99
C SER A 69 12.35 1.21 -17.55
N VAL A 70 12.40 2.24 -16.69
CA VAL A 70 12.70 2.06 -15.26
C VAL A 70 11.67 1.12 -14.60
N MET A 71 10.39 1.31 -14.89
CA MET A 71 9.33 0.45 -14.31
C MET A 71 9.40 -1.01 -14.79
N ALA A 72 9.92 -1.25 -16.00
CA ALA A 72 10.08 -2.60 -16.54
C ALA A 72 11.29 -3.35 -15.94
N GLU A 73 12.33 -2.63 -15.53
CA GLU A 73 13.57 -3.19 -14.97
C GLU A 73 13.52 -3.36 -13.45
N LEU A 74 12.60 -2.66 -12.75
CA LEU A 74 12.47 -2.71 -11.29
C LEU A 74 11.72 -3.95 -10.81
N ASP A 75 12.36 -4.74 -9.95
CA ASP A 75 11.73 -5.81 -9.18
C ASP A 75 10.77 -5.21 -8.15
N ASN A 76 11.23 -4.19 -7.42
CA ASN A 76 10.39 -3.47 -6.45
C ASN A 76 9.86 -2.15 -7.06
N LYS A 77 8.63 -2.20 -7.55
CA LYS A 77 7.97 -1.05 -8.22
C LYS A 77 7.69 0.14 -7.30
N LEU A 78 7.80 -0.01 -6.00
CA LEU A 78 7.63 1.10 -5.04
C LEU A 78 8.79 2.11 -5.12
N LEU A 79 9.98 1.67 -5.57
CA LEU A 79 11.14 2.54 -5.72
C LEU A 79 11.09 3.44 -6.97
N ILE A 80 10.05 3.32 -7.80
CA ILE A 80 9.93 4.12 -9.04
C ILE A 80 10.01 5.61 -8.77
N ALA A 81 9.43 6.08 -7.67
CA ALA A 81 9.38 7.49 -7.31
C ALA A 81 10.77 8.13 -7.11
N GLU A 82 11.73 7.35 -6.60
CA GLU A 82 13.10 7.79 -6.36
C GLU A 82 13.92 7.82 -7.65
N LEU A 83 13.60 6.93 -8.59
CA LEU A 83 14.34 6.73 -9.84
C LEU A 83 13.79 7.55 -11.01
N VAL A 84 12.58 8.12 -10.89
CA VAL A 84 12.02 9.02 -11.91
C VAL A 84 12.83 10.30 -11.98
N PRO A 85 13.41 10.62 -13.15
CA PRO A 85 14.21 11.84 -13.32
C PRO A 85 13.37 13.09 -13.13
N GLY A 86 14.02 14.19 -12.75
CA GLY A 86 13.39 15.50 -12.72
C GLY A 86 12.90 15.91 -14.12
N CYS A 87 11.81 16.66 -14.18
CA CYS A 87 11.26 17.20 -15.43
C CYS A 87 10.91 18.69 -15.29
N ASP A 88 10.98 19.41 -16.42
CA ASP A 88 10.75 20.86 -16.47
C ASP A 88 9.31 21.24 -16.80
N PHE A 89 8.38 20.27 -16.88
CA PHE A 89 6.97 20.52 -17.18
C PHE A 89 6.06 20.11 -16.03
N THR A 90 4.96 20.85 -15.87
CA THR A 90 4.10 20.79 -14.69
C THR A 90 3.46 19.42 -14.49
N GLU A 91 2.93 18.82 -15.55
CA GLU A 91 2.28 17.50 -15.47
C GLU A 91 3.25 16.39 -15.02
N GLY A 92 4.52 16.48 -15.47
CA GLY A 92 5.54 15.53 -15.04
C GLY A 92 5.95 15.72 -13.58
N ARG A 93 5.98 16.96 -13.07
CA ARG A 93 6.24 17.22 -11.65
C ARG A 93 5.11 16.68 -10.76
N ILE A 94 3.86 16.95 -11.13
CA ILE A 94 2.70 16.44 -10.41
C ILE A 94 2.69 14.91 -10.42
N LEU A 95 2.96 14.27 -11.56
CA LEU A 95 3.05 12.82 -11.63
C LEU A 95 4.14 12.25 -10.72
N LYS A 96 5.32 12.90 -10.69
CA LYS A 96 6.41 12.48 -9.80
C LYS A 96 6.02 12.61 -8.33
N GLU A 97 5.38 13.70 -7.94
CA GLU A 97 4.90 13.94 -6.58
C GLU A 97 3.88 12.89 -6.16
N LEU A 98 2.88 12.62 -7.01
CA LEU A 98 1.87 11.58 -6.75
C LEU A 98 2.48 10.18 -6.63
N LEU A 99 3.45 9.84 -7.48
CA LEU A 99 4.17 8.57 -7.38
C LEU A 99 4.96 8.48 -6.08
N TYR A 100 5.60 9.57 -5.65
CA TYR A 100 6.36 9.62 -4.40
C TYR A 100 5.44 9.44 -3.18
N GLU A 101 4.36 10.21 -3.09
CA GLU A 101 3.38 10.09 -1.99
C GLU A 101 2.76 8.68 -1.94
N THR A 102 2.38 8.15 -3.09
CA THR A 102 1.82 6.80 -3.20
C THR A 102 2.84 5.74 -2.77
N GLY A 103 4.07 5.83 -3.27
CA GLY A 103 5.15 4.91 -2.91
C GLY A 103 5.48 4.95 -1.42
N TYR A 104 5.55 6.15 -0.84
CA TYR A 104 5.79 6.34 0.59
C TYR A 104 4.67 5.74 1.46
N CYS A 105 3.42 6.00 1.10
CA CYS A 105 2.26 5.48 1.82
C CYS A 105 2.22 3.94 1.79
N TYR A 106 2.40 3.33 0.62
CA TYR A 106 2.44 1.87 0.49
C TYR A 106 3.68 1.25 1.15
N GLY A 107 4.84 1.90 1.06
CA GLY A 107 6.05 1.46 1.72
C GLY A 107 5.88 1.36 3.24
N ASN A 108 5.32 2.40 3.86
CA ASN A 108 5.00 2.39 5.29
C ASN A 108 4.01 1.27 5.64
N ARG A 109 2.96 1.09 4.84
CA ARG A 109 1.97 0.04 5.10
C ARG A 109 2.54 -1.37 4.98
N ILE A 110 3.44 -1.59 4.02
CA ILE A 110 4.15 -2.88 3.90
C ILE A 110 5.07 -3.11 5.09
N ASN A 111 5.79 -2.08 5.55
CA ASN A 111 6.64 -2.19 6.74
C ASN A 111 5.81 -2.49 7.99
N GLU A 112 4.70 -1.81 8.21
CA GLU A 112 3.77 -2.10 9.32
C GLU A 112 3.30 -3.55 9.29
N LEU A 113 2.87 -4.05 8.12
CA LEU A 113 2.45 -5.43 7.95
C LEU A 113 3.60 -6.42 8.20
N SER A 114 4.81 -6.11 7.73
CA SER A 114 5.98 -6.96 7.96
C SER A 114 6.33 -7.06 9.44
N CYS A 115 6.29 -5.93 10.16
CA CYS A 115 6.50 -5.92 11.62
C CYS A 115 5.42 -6.76 12.32
N SER A 116 4.15 -6.56 11.97
CA SER A 116 3.04 -7.33 12.57
C SER A 116 3.18 -8.84 12.32
N VAL A 117 3.63 -9.25 11.13
CA VAL A 117 3.89 -10.67 10.83
C VAL A 117 5.07 -11.22 11.63
N GLU A 118 6.14 -10.42 11.81
CA GLU A 118 7.29 -10.85 12.63
C GLU A 118 6.90 -10.96 14.11
N ASP A 119 6.18 -9.98 14.67
CA ASP A 119 5.65 -10.02 16.02
C ASP A 119 4.75 -11.24 16.25
N PHE A 120 3.89 -11.56 15.28
CA PHE A 120 3.05 -12.76 15.34
C PHE A 120 3.87 -14.05 15.34
N LYS A 121 4.92 -14.11 14.52
CA LYS A 121 5.81 -15.27 14.44
C LYS A 121 6.56 -15.48 15.77
N GLU A 122 7.13 -14.40 16.36
CA GLU A 122 7.79 -14.47 17.67
C GLU A 122 6.82 -14.94 18.76
N TYR A 123 5.60 -14.42 18.75
CA TYR A 123 4.54 -14.85 19.69
C TYR A 123 4.23 -16.34 19.54
N VAL A 124 4.07 -16.84 18.33
CA VAL A 124 3.79 -18.26 18.07
C VAL A 124 4.96 -19.15 18.50
N GLU A 125 6.20 -18.73 18.24
CA GLU A 125 7.40 -19.48 18.68
C GLU A 125 7.46 -19.60 20.21
N MET A 126 7.24 -18.49 20.94
CA MET A 126 7.15 -18.50 22.39
C MET A 126 6.03 -19.43 22.89
N TRP A 127 4.85 -19.35 22.30
CA TRP A 127 3.70 -20.18 22.64
C TRP A 127 3.99 -21.67 22.42
N ILE A 128 4.65 -22.04 21.31
CA ILE A 128 5.06 -23.43 21.05
C ILE A 128 6.01 -23.95 22.15
N HIS A 129 6.91 -23.09 22.62
CA HIS A 129 7.82 -23.44 23.71
C HIS A 129 7.07 -23.71 25.02
N GLU A 130 6.11 -22.86 25.35
CA GLU A 130 5.30 -23.01 26.57
C GLU A 130 4.40 -24.26 26.54
N VAL A 131 3.81 -24.58 25.39
CA VAL A 131 2.99 -25.79 25.21
C VAL A 131 3.84 -27.07 25.29
N LYS A 132 5.08 -27.04 24.84
CA LYS A 132 5.99 -28.22 24.91
C LYS A 132 6.26 -28.69 26.33
N ILE A 133 6.27 -27.80 27.32
CA ILE A 133 6.57 -28.13 28.72
C ILE A 133 5.51 -29.06 29.33
N PRO A 134 4.22 -28.69 29.42
CA PRO A 134 3.18 -29.57 29.94
C PRO A 134 2.98 -30.84 29.08
N LEU A 135 3.13 -30.70 27.75
CA LEU A 135 3.03 -31.84 26.85
C LEU A 135 4.12 -32.87 27.12
N SER A 136 5.37 -32.45 27.30
CA SER A 136 6.50 -33.34 27.62
C SER A 136 6.30 -34.01 28.99
N SER A 137 5.78 -33.28 29.97
CA SER A 137 5.42 -33.82 31.29
C SER A 137 4.37 -34.90 31.17
N LEU A 138 3.29 -34.66 30.43
CA LEU A 138 2.22 -35.64 30.20
C LEU A 138 2.73 -36.88 29.45
N MET A 139 3.62 -36.72 28.46
CA MET A 139 4.25 -37.82 27.73
C MET A 139 5.11 -38.69 28.66
N LEU A 140 5.90 -38.06 29.54
CA LEU A 140 6.74 -38.76 30.51
C LEU A 140 5.93 -39.52 31.53
N MET A 141 4.83 -38.94 32.01
CA MET A 141 3.88 -39.59 32.90
C MET A 141 3.25 -40.83 32.25
N ASN A 142 2.82 -40.71 31.02
CA ASN A 142 2.30 -41.85 30.24
C ASN A 142 3.34 -42.95 30.04
N TYR A 143 4.59 -42.60 29.75
CA TYR A 143 5.69 -43.56 29.57
C TYR A 143 5.97 -44.35 30.89
N ASN A 144 6.02 -43.62 32.02
CA ASN A 144 6.31 -44.19 33.34
C ASN A 144 5.11 -44.93 33.96
N ARG A 145 3.96 -45.02 33.27
CA ARG A 145 2.70 -45.58 33.76
C ARG A 145 2.30 -45.00 35.13
N ASN A 146 2.63 -43.74 35.37
CA ASN A 146 2.27 -43.03 36.58
C ASN A 146 0.83 -42.54 36.45
N ASP A 147 -0.05 -43.13 37.27
CA ASP A 147 -1.50 -42.91 37.20
C ASP A 147 -1.95 -41.76 38.12
N ASP A 148 -1.10 -40.77 38.32
CA ASP A 148 -1.47 -39.54 39.04
C ASP A 148 -2.48 -38.72 38.24
N VAL A 149 -3.75 -38.94 38.48
CA VAL A 149 -4.89 -38.29 37.82
C VAL A 149 -4.84 -36.79 38.04
N VAL A 150 -4.39 -36.32 39.22
CA VAL A 150 -4.36 -34.89 39.57
C VAL A 150 -3.33 -34.15 38.73
N THR A 151 -2.12 -34.67 38.66
CA THR A 151 -1.05 -34.04 37.86
C THR A 151 -1.35 -34.10 36.36
N ARG A 152 -2.00 -35.17 35.90
CA ARG A 152 -2.44 -35.28 34.48
C ARG A 152 -3.54 -34.26 34.16
N SER A 153 -4.51 -34.10 35.01
CA SER A 153 -5.60 -33.11 34.87
C SER A 153 -5.06 -31.69 34.88
N ALA A 154 -4.07 -31.39 35.75
CA ALA A 154 -3.41 -30.11 35.80
C ALA A 154 -2.67 -29.77 34.47
N GLY A 155 -1.89 -30.72 33.92
CA GLY A 155 -1.18 -30.55 32.67
C GLY A 155 -2.13 -30.35 31.46
N LEU A 156 -3.25 -31.06 31.42
CA LEU A 156 -4.27 -30.86 30.39
C LEU A 156 -4.97 -29.49 30.52
N SER A 157 -5.27 -29.06 31.75
CA SER A 157 -5.85 -27.73 31.99
C SER A 157 -4.88 -26.59 31.58
N GLU A 158 -3.59 -26.79 31.79
CA GLU A 158 -2.56 -25.84 31.39
C GLU A 158 -2.48 -25.75 29.86
N LEU A 159 -2.54 -26.87 29.12
CA LEU A 159 -2.60 -26.89 27.67
C LEU A 159 -3.85 -26.16 27.12
N ASP A 160 -5.02 -26.39 27.75
CA ASP A 160 -6.25 -25.73 27.38
C ASP A 160 -6.18 -24.22 27.57
N ASN A 161 -5.55 -23.76 28.66
CA ASN A 161 -5.28 -22.33 28.86
C ASN A 161 -4.38 -21.72 27.78
N TYR A 162 -3.33 -22.41 27.35
CA TYR A 162 -2.47 -21.93 26.25
C TYR A 162 -3.22 -21.88 24.91
N LEU A 163 -4.10 -22.84 24.64
CA LEU A 163 -4.97 -22.81 23.46
C LEU A 163 -5.95 -21.64 23.50
N GLU A 164 -6.55 -21.35 24.64
CA GLU A 164 -7.41 -20.18 24.80
C GLU A 164 -6.62 -18.88 24.57
N GLN A 165 -5.40 -18.75 25.10
CA GLN A 165 -4.58 -17.55 24.92
C GLN A 165 -4.29 -17.26 23.43
N ILE A 166 -3.89 -18.26 22.64
CA ILE A 166 -3.65 -18.06 21.22
C ILE A 166 -4.93 -17.70 20.45
N LEU A 167 -6.06 -18.29 20.82
CA LEU A 167 -7.35 -17.92 20.24
C LEU A 167 -7.74 -16.47 20.55
N TYR A 168 -7.46 -16.00 21.77
CA TYR A 168 -7.67 -14.59 22.13
C TYR A 168 -6.77 -13.66 21.32
N TYR A 169 -5.50 -14.02 21.16
CA TYR A 169 -4.56 -13.21 20.36
C TYR A 169 -5.03 -13.09 18.90
N ILE A 170 -5.36 -14.21 18.26
CA ILE A 170 -5.85 -14.22 16.86
C ILE A 170 -7.16 -13.42 16.73
N ARG A 171 -8.05 -13.49 17.70
CA ARG A 171 -9.31 -12.73 17.67
C ARG A 171 -9.11 -11.26 17.92
N ALA A 172 -8.16 -10.86 18.75
CA ALA A 172 -7.85 -9.47 19.04
C ALA A 172 -7.38 -8.75 17.78
N ASP A 173 -6.53 -9.38 16.97
CA ASP A 173 -6.02 -8.81 15.72
C ASP A 173 -7.13 -8.62 14.65
N VAL A 174 -8.12 -9.53 14.62
CA VAL A 174 -9.27 -9.44 13.70
C VAL A 174 -10.33 -8.44 14.19
N SER A 175 -10.36 -8.16 15.51
CA SER A 175 -11.45 -7.45 16.20
C SER A 175 -11.40 -5.91 16.06
N ASP A 176 -10.40 -5.37 15.39
CA ASP A 176 -10.22 -3.91 15.23
C ASP A 176 -11.40 -3.21 14.50
N LYS A 177 -12.39 -3.96 14.03
CA LYS A 177 -13.49 -3.42 13.22
C LYS A 177 -14.89 -3.46 13.85
N ASP A 178 -15.13 -4.27 14.91
CA ASP A 178 -16.50 -4.43 15.45
C ASP A 178 -16.53 -4.57 16.98
N TYR A 179 -16.10 -3.54 17.72
CA TYR A 179 -16.30 -3.49 19.16
C TYR A 179 -17.77 -3.19 19.49
N LEU A 180 -18.49 -4.19 19.98
CA LEU A 180 -19.80 -4.00 20.62
C LEU A 180 -19.58 -3.57 22.08
N LEU A 181 -19.59 -2.28 22.34
CA LEU A 181 -19.53 -1.74 23.69
C LEU A 181 -20.86 -2.07 24.43
N LYS A 182 -20.80 -2.98 25.38
CA LYS A 182 -21.92 -3.31 26.28
C LYS A 182 -21.58 -2.85 27.69
N LYS A 183 -22.60 -2.33 28.40
CA LYS A 183 -22.50 -2.13 29.85
C LYS A 183 -22.58 -3.50 30.52
N VAL A 184 -21.53 -3.89 31.23
CA VAL A 184 -21.42 -5.18 31.93
C VAL A 184 -21.15 -4.90 33.40
N SER A 185 -21.72 -5.68 34.30
CA SER A 185 -21.39 -5.60 35.71
C SER A 185 -20.01 -6.23 35.94
N LEU A 186 -19.10 -5.47 36.55
CA LEU A 186 -17.78 -5.97 36.90
C LEU A 186 -17.86 -7.15 37.87
N GLU A 187 -18.85 -7.12 38.80
CA GLU A 187 -19.11 -8.20 39.76
C GLU A 187 -19.49 -9.51 39.06
N GLU A 188 -20.36 -9.44 38.03
CA GLU A 188 -20.74 -10.63 37.26
C GLU A 188 -19.54 -11.25 36.53
N ILE A 189 -18.67 -10.41 35.93
CA ILE A 189 -17.46 -10.88 35.24
C ILE A 189 -16.51 -11.55 36.24
N ILE A 190 -16.25 -10.90 37.39
CA ILE A 190 -15.38 -11.46 38.42
C ILE A 190 -15.93 -12.81 38.91
N ASN A 191 -17.23 -12.90 39.19
CA ASN A 191 -17.84 -14.14 39.63
C ASN A 191 -17.72 -15.25 38.56
N GLN A 192 -17.89 -14.92 37.27
CA GLN A 192 -17.71 -15.90 36.17
C GLN A 192 -16.26 -16.41 36.11
N VAL A 193 -15.27 -15.52 36.26
CA VAL A 193 -13.84 -15.89 36.27
C VAL A 193 -13.51 -16.76 37.50
N ILE A 194 -14.04 -16.43 38.66
CA ILE A 194 -13.85 -17.21 39.88
C ILE A 194 -14.45 -18.61 39.72
N VAL A 195 -15.66 -18.72 39.20
CA VAL A 195 -16.32 -20.02 38.98
C VAL A 195 -15.54 -20.86 37.97
N LYS A 196 -15.07 -20.25 36.86
CA LYS A 196 -14.27 -20.93 35.83
C LYS A 196 -12.95 -21.49 36.41
N ASN A 197 -12.31 -20.76 37.34
CA ASN A 197 -11.00 -21.12 37.91
C ASN A 197 -11.13 -21.73 39.32
N LYS A 198 -12.31 -22.17 39.74
CA LYS A 198 -12.59 -22.62 41.12
C LYS A 198 -11.63 -23.73 41.60
N GLU A 199 -11.39 -24.73 40.78
CA GLU A 199 -10.52 -25.87 41.16
C GLU A 199 -9.08 -25.44 41.37
N PHE A 200 -8.57 -24.55 40.51
CA PHE A 200 -7.24 -23.97 40.61
C PHE A 200 -7.08 -23.12 41.87
N LEU A 201 -8.07 -22.28 42.17
CA LEU A 201 -8.05 -21.37 43.33
C LEU A 201 -8.12 -22.18 44.66
N ILE A 202 -8.95 -23.22 44.69
CA ILE A 202 -9.04 -24.11 45.86
C ILE A 202 -7.73 -24.90 46.04
N GLY A 203 -7.17 -25.44 44.98
CA GLY A 203 -5.89 -26.18 45.02
C GLY A 203 -4.73 -25.35 45.56
N ARG A 204 -4.71 -24.05 45.30
CA ARG A 204 -3.74 -23.09 45.85
C ARG A 204 -4.13 -22.45 47.18
N ARG A 205 -5.24 -22.86 47.78
CA ARG A 205 -5.75 -22.33 49.06
C ARG A 205 -5.97 -20.81 49.04
N ILE A 206 -6.34 -20.24 47.92
CA ILE A 206 -6.66 -18.81 47.78
C ILE A 206 -8.09 -18.63 48.36
N LYS A 207 -8.21 -17.79 49.40
CA LYS A 207 -9.53 -17.38 49.94
C LYS A 207 -10.01 -16.20 49.08
N ILE A 208 -11.23 -16.34 48.57
CA ILE A 208 -11.92 -15.33 47.77
C ILE A 208 -13.01 -14.73 48.63
#